data_24458d3b524cf5df49d9c34d9500068f
#
_entry.id   24458d3b524cf5df49d9c34d9500068f
#
_cell.length_a   1.000
_cell.length_b   1.000
_cell.length_c   1.000
_cell.angle_alpha   90.00
_cell.angle_beta   90.00
_cell.angle_gamma   90.00
#
_symmetry.space_group_name_H-M   'P 1'
#
loop_
_entity.id
_entity.type
_entity.pdbx_description
1 polymer ?
#
loop_
_entity_poly.entity_id
_entity_poly.type
_entity_poly.pdbx_seq_one_letter_code
_entity_poly.pdbx_strand_id
1 'polypeptide(L)'
;MTNPLYWLVTITDRRSTDAFLALYESYGVRVSLRTVGAGTAVQEMLATLGLEKSEKAVLFAIITADTWPKIQKALRRQMRIDVPGTGIAFIIPVSSLSLIHI
;
A
#
# COMPACT_ATOMS: atom_id res chain seq x y z
N MET A 1 -23.81 2.38 -12.91
CA MET A 1 -22.48 2.96 -12.81
C MET A 1 -21.59 2.05 -12.01
N THR A 2 -20.47 1.73 -12.58
CA THR A 2 -19.50 0.88 -11.91
C THR A 2 -18.59 1.73 -11.01
N ASN A 3 -18.37 1.24 -9.80
CA ASN A 3 -17.43 1.85 -8.88
C ASN A 3 -16.02 1.40 -9.29
N PRO A 4 -15.16 2.31 -9.77
CA PRO A 4 -13.84 1.91 -10.24
C PRO A 4 -13.03 1.20 -9.16
N LEU A 5 -12.23 0.24 -9.58
CA LEU A 5 -11.34 -0.52 -8.70
C LEU A 5 -9.91 -0.02 -8.82
N TYR A 6 -9.22 -0.04 -7.70
CA TYR A 6 -7.82 0.35 -7.62
C TYR A 6 -7.03 -0.67 -6.82
N TRP A 7 -5.78 -0.81 -7.16
CA TRP A 7 -4.83 -1.46 -6.28
C TRP A 7 -4.34 -0.44 -5.26
N LEU A 8 -4.47 -0.78 -4.00
CA LEU A 8 -3.86 -0.03 -2.91
C LEU A 8 -2.52 -0.69 -2.61
N VAL A 9 -1.45 0.06 -2.83
CA VAL A 9 -0.09 -0.41 -2.58
C VAL A 9 0.44 0.31 -1.36
N THR A 10 0.89 -0.45 -0.38
CA THR A 10 1.46 0.10 0.85
C THR A 10 2.86 -0.45 1.04
N ILE A 11 3.81 0.43 1.29
CA ILE A 11 5.19 0.07 1.57
C ILE A 11 5.50 0.58 2.97
N THR A 12 5.84 -0.30 3.87
CA THR A 12 6.11 0.05 5.25
C THR A 12 7.18 -0.85 5.85
N ASP A 13 7.67 -0.49 7.01
CA ASP A 13 8.57 -1.36 7.76
C ASP A 13 7.86 -2.65 8.11
N ARG A 14 8.61 -3.74 8.07
CA ARG A 14 8.09 -5.06 8.42
C ARG A 14 7.38 -5.06 9.77
N ARG A 15 7.90 -4.30 10.73
CA ARG A 15 7.33 -4.22 12.08
C ARG A 15 5.95 -3.58 12.15
N SER A 16 5.63 -2.73 11.17
CA SER A 16 4.35 -2.00 11.15
C SER A 16 3.28 -2.71 10.33
N THR A 17 3.61 -3.83 9.72
CA THR A 17 2.71 -4.54 8.81
C THR A 17 1.38 -4.90 9.45
N ASP A 18 1.41 -5.46 10.66
CA ASP A 18 0.18 -5.91 11.32
C ASP A 18 -0.75 -4.75 11.64
N ALA A 19 -0.21 -3.58 11.96
CA ALA A 19 -1.01 -2.39 12.22
C ALA A 19 -1.73 -1.92 10.95
N PHE A 20 -1.04 -1.93 9.81
CA PHE A 20 -1.66 -1.58 8.53
C PHE A 20 -2.73 -2.61 8.13
N LEU A 21 -2.45 -3.89 8.33
CA LEU A 21 -3.42 -4.94 8.03
C LEU A 21 -4.69 -4.78 8.87
N ALA A 22 -4.55 -4.50 10.15
CA ALA A 22 -5.68 -4.28 11.04
C ALA A 22 -6.49 -3.06 10.62
N LEU A 23 -5.82 -1.98 10.23
CA LEU A 23 -6.50 -0.78 9.75
C LEU A 23 -7.32 -1.08 8.51
N TYR A 24 -6.73 -1.72 7.51
CA TYR A 24 -7.42 -2.02 6.26
C TYR A 24 -8.61 -2.96 6.50
N GLU A 25 -8.42 -3.96 7.34
CA GLU A 25 -9.47 -4.91 7.69
C GLU A 25 -10.67 -4.21 8.34
N SER A 26 -10.43 -3.20 9.17
CA SER A 26 -11.49 -2.43 9.80
C SER A 26 -12.36 -1.67 8.80
N TYR A 27 -11.85 -1.44 7.59
CA TYR A 27 -12.59 -0.81 6.48
C TYR A 27 -13.08 -1.83 5.45
N GLY A 28 -13.02 -3.12 5.78
CA GLY A 28 -13.46 -4.17 4.88
C GLY A 28 -12.50 -4.43 3.73
N VAL A 29 -11.27 -3.95 3.83
CA VAL A 29 -10.26 -4.12 2.79
C VAL A 29 -9.38 -5.31 3.14
N ARG A 30 -9.36 -6.30 2.24
CA ARG A 30 -8.52 -7.48 2.40
C ARG A 30 -7.23 -7.33 1.59
N VAL A 31 -6.11 -7.54 2.24
CA VAL A 31 -4.83 -7.55 1.55
C VAL A 31 -4.68 -8.85 0.78
N SER A 32 -4.53 -8.74 -0.55
CA SER A 32 -4.48 -9.89 -1.44
C SER A 32 -3.08 -10.47 -1.55
N LEU A 33 -2.07 -9.62 -1.44
CA LEU A 33 -0.68 -10.06 -1.57
C LEU A 33 0.17 -9.29 -0.57
N ARG A 34 0.99 -10.03 0.15
CA ARG A 34 1.95 -9.47 1.09
C ARG A 34 3.32 -10.01 0.72
N THR A 35 4.27 -9.13 0.48
CA THR A 35 5.64 -9.55 0.23
C THR A 35 6.58 -8.81 1.16
N VAL A 36 7.62 -9.52 1.60
CA VAL A 36 8.72 -8.92 2.34
C VAL A 36 9.93 -9.05 1.44
N GLY A 37 10.49 -7.91 1.06
CA GLY A 37 11.54 -7.93 0.08
C GLY A 37 12.80 -7.23 0.53
N ALA A 38 13.93 -7.89 0.29
CA ALA A 38 15.25 -7.31 0.36
C ALA A 38 15.98 -7.51 -0.97
N GLY A 39 15.27 -7.96 -2.01
CA GLY A 39 15.85 -8.19 -3.32
C GLY A 39 16.20 -6.90 -4.05
N THR A 40 16.99 -7.02 -5.11
CA THR A 40 17.49 -5.86 -5.86
C THR A 40 16.37 -4.98 -6.38
N ALA A 41 15.31 -5.57 -6.92
CA ALA A 41 14.19 -4.79 -7.46
C ALA A 41 13.48 -3.97 -6.37
N VAL A 42 13.33 -4.57 -5.18
CA VAL A 42 12.72 -3.86 -4.05
C VAL A 42 13.62 -2.72 -3.59
N GLN A 43 14.93 -2.94 -3.53
CA GLN A 43 15.88 -1.92 -3.13
C GLN A 43 15.91 -0.74 -4.12
N GLU A 44 15.81 -1.02 -5.40
CA GLU A 44 15.73 0.03 -6.43
C GLU A 44 14.45 0.84 -6.29
N MET A 45 13.34 0.17 -6.04
CA MET A 45 12.06 0.84 -5.81
C MET A 45 12.13 1.74 -4.57
N LEU A 46 12.70 1.24 -3.49
CA LEU A 46 12.87 2.02 -2.26
C LEU A 46 13.72 3.26 -2.50
N ALA A 47 14.82 3.12 -3.22
CA ALA A 47 15.68 4.24 -3.57
C ALA A 47 14.94 5.28 -4.41
N THR A 48 14.17 4.82 -5.39
CA THR A 48 13.37 5.71 -6.25
C THR A 48 12.35 6.49 -5.43
N LEU A 49 11.76 5.87 -4.41
CA LEU A 49 10.77 6.50 -3.54
C LEU A 49 11.39 7.29 -2.38
N GLY A 50 12.71 7.34 -2.30
CA GLY A 50 13.40 8.06 -1.22
C GLY A 50 13.35 7.37 0.13
N LEU A 51 13.11 6.06 0.14
CA LEU A 51 13.03 5.27 1.38
C LEU A 51 14.35 4.59 1.69
N GLU A 52 14.56 4.31 2.97
CA GLU A 52 15.77 3.63 3.41
C GLU A 52 15.83 2.19 2.88
N LYS A 53 17.05 1.74 2.60
CA LYS A 53 17.31 0.36 2.20
C LYS A 53 17.26 -0.56 3.42
N SER A 54 16.05 -0.87 3.86
CA SER A 54 15.82 -1.79 4.97
C SER A 54 14.76 -2.81 4.56
N GLU A 55 14.53 -3.80 5.40
CA GLU A 55 13.46 -4.76 5.13
C GLU A 55 12.11 -4.05 5.16
N LYS A 56 11.47 -4.01 4.01
CA LYS A 56 10.15 -3.43 3.86
C LYS A 56 9.15 -4.51 3.50
N ALA A 57 7.94 -4.33 3.99
CA ALA A 57 6.81 -5.13 3.54
C ALA A 57 6.05 -4.31 2.51
N VAL A 58 5.61 -4.97 1.45
CA VAL A 58 4.77 -4.39 0.42
C VAL A 58 3.43 -5.11 0.46
N LEU A 59 2.36 -4.35 0.64
CA LEU A 59 1.02 -4.89 0.76
C LEU A 59 0.20 -4.45 -0.46
N PHE A 60 -0.53 -5.40 -1.04
CA PHE A 60 -1.41 -5.14 -2.17
C PHE A 60 -2.84 -5.50 -1.78
N ALA A 61 -3.74 -4.55 -1.96
CA ALA A 61 -5.17 -4.76 -1.71
C ALA A 61 -5.96 -4.14 -2.85
N ILE A 62 -7.16 -4.65 -3.08
CA ILE A 62 -8.07 -4.07 -4.06
C ILE A 62 -9.12 -3.27 -3.30
N ILE A 63 -9.30 -2.02 -3.69
CA ILE A 63 -10.30 -1.13 -3.09
C ILE A 63 -11.15 -0.48 -4.17
N THR A 64 -12.32 0.02 -3.75
CA THR A 64 -13.17 0.83 -4.61
C THR A 64 -12.81 2.30 -4.46
N ALA A 65 -13.16 3.10 -5.46
CA ALA A 65 -12.86 4.52 -5.47
C ALA A 65 -13.44 5.27 -4.26
N ASP A 66 -14.63 4.88 -3.82
CA ASP A 66 -15.29 5.52 -2.67
C ASP A 66 -14.65 5.16 -1.33
N THR A 67 -13.92 4.06 -1.26
CA THR A 67 -13.23 3.65 -0.05
C THR A 67 -11.91 4.41 0.16
N TRP A 68 -11.28 4.82 -0.92
CA TRP A 68 -9.97 5.46 -0.85
C TRP A 68 -9.90 6.70 0.04
N PRO A 69 -10.83 7.66 -0.05
CA PRO A 69 -10.78 8.83 0.84
C PRO A 69 -10.86 8.47 2.32
N LYS A 70 -11.64 7.45 2.65
CA LYS A 70 -11.78 6.97 4.03
C LYS A 70 -10.45 6.37 4.52
N ILE A 71 -9.81 5.57 3.67
CA ILE A 71 -8.51 4.97 3.97
C ILE A 71 -7.43 6.05 4.14
N GLN A 72 -7.40 7.04 3.25
CA GLN A 72 -6.44 8.14 3.34
C GLN A 72 -6.54 8.86 4.68
N LYS A 73 -7.76 9.15 5.10
CA LYS A 73 -8.01 9.84 6.36
C LYS A 73 -7.52 9.01 7.54
N ALA A 74 -7.81 7.71 7.52
CA ALA A 74 -7.37 6.81 8.57
C ALA A 74 -5.85 6.66 8.60
N LEU A 75 -5.20 6.60 7.44
CA LEU A 75 -3.75 6.52 7.35
C LEU A 75 -3.07 7.73 7.98
N ARG A 76 -3.62 8.92 7.75
CA ARG A 76 -3.09 10.14 8.35
C ARG A 76 -3.30 10.17 9.86
N ARG A 77 -4.48 9.81 10.33
CA ARG A 77 -4.85 9.90 11.74
C ARG A 77 -4.23 8.80 12.59
N GLN A 78 -4.29 7.57 12.12
CA GLN A 78 -3.90 6.41 12.92
C GLN A 78 -2.48 5.96 12.64
N MET A 79 -2.04 6.02 11.40
CA MET A 79 -0.72 5.55 10.99
C MET A 79 0.27 6.68 10.79
N ARG A 80 -0.19 7.92 10.80
CA ARG A 80 0.64 9.11 10.62
C ARG A 80 1.49 9.01 9.35
N ILE A 81 0.85 8.57 8.27
CA ILE A 81 1.52 8.31 7.00
C ILE A 81 2.14 9.56 6.38
N ASP A 82 1.67 10.75 6.79
CA ASP A 82 2.21 12.03 6.37
C ASP A 82 3.56 12.37 7.02
N VAL A 83 3.94 11.62 8.06
CA VAL A 83 5.23 11.81 8.72
C VAL A 83 6.30 11.02 7.95
N PRO A 84 7.41 11.67 7.53
CA PRO A 84 8.47 10.97 6.81
C PRO A 84 8.99 9.76 7.58
N GLY A 85 9.22 8.66 6.86
CA GLY A 85 9.74 7.43 7.43
C GLY A 85 8.69 6.44 7.92
N THR A 86 7.42 6.83 7.97
CA THR A 86 6.35 5.94 8.41
C THR A 86 6.02 4.89 7.35
N GLY A 87 6.07 5.30 6.08
CA GLY A 87 5.73 4.45 4.96
C GLY A 87 5.08 5.24 3.85
N ILE A 88 4.69 4.54 2.81
CA ILE A 88 4.03 5.12 1.65
C ILE A 88 2.81 4.28 1.30
N ALA A 89 1.72 4.94 0.95
CA ALA A 89 0.53 4.26 0.43
C ALA A 89 0.03 5.05 -0.78
N PHE A 90 -0.26 4.34 -1.85
CA PHE A 90 -0.77 4.96 -3.07
C PHE A 90 -1.70 3.99 -3.80
N ILE A 91 -2.43 4.51 -4.78
CA ILE A 91 -3.35 3.70 -5.56
C ILE A 91 -2.95 3.68 -7.03
N ILE A 92 -3.25 2.54 -7.66
CA ILE A 92 -3.03 2.34 -9.11
C ILE A 92 -4.35 1.83 -9.70
N PRO A 93 -4.82 2.42 -10.81
CA PRO A 93 -6.02 1.88 -11.47
C PRO A 93 -5.79 0.43 -11.90
N VAL A 94 -6.77 -0.43 -11.62
CA VAL A 94 -6.70 -1.85 -11.98
C VAL A 94 -6.52 -2.04 -13.48
N SER A 95 -7.14 -1.18 -14.27
CA SER A 95 -6.99 -1.22 -15.73
C SER A 95 -5.54 -1.07 -16.19
N SER A 96 -4.74 -0.28 -15.47
CA SER A 96 -3.32 -0.12 -15.79
C SER A 96 -2.53 -1.39 -15.46
N LEU A 97 -2.89 -2.08 -14.38
CA LEU A 97 -2.24 -3.31 -13.99
C LEU A 97 -2.59 -4.47 -14.91
N SER A 98 -3.81 -4.50 -15.44
CA SER A 98 -4.22 -5.56 -16.35
C SER A 98 -3.40 -5.57 -17.63
N LEU A 99 -2.85 -4.45 -18.04
CA LEU A 99 -1.96 -4.37 -19.20
C LEU A 99 -0.59 -5.02 -18.92
N ILE A 100 -0.18 -5.04 -17.69
CA ILE A 100 1.10 -5.63 -17.29
C ILE A 100 0.99 -7.15 -17.19
N HIS A 101 -0.18 -7.65 -16.94
CA HIS A 101 -0.45 -9.07 -16.77
C HIS A 101 -0.36 -9.88 -18.05
N ILE A 102 -0.43 -9.24 -19.15
CA ILE A 102 -0.38 -9.89 -20.43
C ILE A 102 1.06 -10.17 -20.82
#